data_de1a39dfcd6d51f08ef570174cf2bbfc
#
_entry.id   de1a39dfcd6d51f08ef570174cf2bbfc
#
_cell.length_a   1.000
_cell.length_b   1.000
_cell.length_c   1.000
_cell.angle_alpha   90.00
_cell.angle_beta   90.00
_cell.angle_gamma   90.00
#
_symmetry.space_group_name_H-M   'P 1'
#
loop_
_entity.id
_entity.type
_entity.pdbx_description
1 polymer ?
#
loop_
_entity_poly.entity_id
_entity_poly.type
_entity_poly.pdbx_seq_one_letter_code
_entity_poly.pdbx_strand_id
1 'polypeptide(L)'
;LTTEVRDGILNHSGPNLPFTMEGQIVRFSDRIAYINHDIDDAIRSGVISEKDLPEKNIRVLGRTHSNRINNLIDNLVHASADQDRIQLSPSFQEALDELREFMFRNVYDSARVKRAEDMNKVEMVIRQLYDYFCSNPDRMPDLYREIAGEDGRSEAVKDYISGMTDRYAISLYSDLFVPKAWTDYKG
;
A
#
# COMPACT_ATOMS: atom_id res chain seq x y z
N LEU A 1 11.74 21.21 3.91
CA LEU A 1 12.38 20.12 3.16
C LEU A 1 13.24 20.69 2.03
N THR A 2 14.44 20.14 1.84
CA THR A 2 15.31 20.51 0.72
C THR A 2 14.76 19.99 -0.62
N THR A 3 15.31 20.46 -1.74
CA THR A 3 14.89 20.03 -3.09
C THR A 3 15.15 18.52 -3.27
N GLU A 4 16.27 18.02 -2.78
CA GLU A 4 16.68 16.62 -2.85
C GLU A 4 15.67 15.71 -2.10
N VAL A 5 15.25 16.10 -0.89
CA VAL A 5 14.27 15.35 -0.12
C VAL A 5 12.90 15.36 -0.78
N ARG A 6 12.48 16.52 -1.32
CA ARG A 6 11.21 16.62 -2.06
C ARG A 6 11.20 15.75 -3.30
N ASP A 7 12.30 15.76 -4.06
CA ASP A 7 12.47 14.89 -5.22
C ASP A 7 12.43 13.42 -4.84
N GLY A 8 13.14 13.01 -3.78
CA GLY A 8 13.12 11.65 -3.27
C GLY A 8 11.72 11.19 -2.88
N ILE A 9 10.95 12.04 -2.20
CA ILE A 9 9.55 11.75 -1.84
C ILE A 9 8.66 11.65 -3.07
N LEU A 10 8.79 12.58 -4.03
CA LEU A 10 7.97 12.59 -5.24
C LEU A 10 8.25 11.37 -6.13
N ASN A 11 9.52 10.99 -6.26
CA ASN A 11 10.00 9.98 -7.19
C ASN A 11 10.32 8.62 -6.53
N HIS A 12 9.96 8.38 -5.24
CA HIS A 12 10.15 7.06 -4.62
C HIS A 12 9.34 5.96 -5.31
N SER A 13 8.25 6.34 -5.98
CA SER A 13 7.40 5.46 -6.80
C SER A 13 7.15 6.08 -8.17
N GLY A 14 6.42 5.39 -9.06
CA GLY A 14 6.12 5.89 -10.39
C GLY A 14 7.25 5.69 -11.41
N PRO A 15 7.21 6.35 -12.59
CA PRO A 15 8.14 6.10 -13.70
C PRO A 15 9.49 6.78 -13.54
N ASN A 16 9.57 7.90 -12.83
CA ASN A 16 10.79 8.68 -12.71
C ASN A 16 11.71 8.15 -11.62
N LEU A 17 13.01 8.29 -11.79
CA LEU A 17 14.00 8.02 -10.75
C LEU A 17 14.31 9.32 -9.98
N PRO A 18 14.52 9.24 -8.64
CA PRO A 18 15.12 10.34 -7.91
C PRO A 18 16.47 10.73 -8.49
N PHE A 19 16.79 12.02 -8.50
CA PHE A 19 18.06 12.47 -9.06
C PHE A 19 19.26 12.27 -8.13
N THR A 20 19.02 12.08 -6.81
CA THR A 20 20.10 11.74 -5.87
C THR A 20 20.25 10.24 -5.72
N MET A 21 21.48 9.78 -5.44
CA MET A 21 21.75 8.36 -5.19
C MET A 21 21.03 7.87 -3.92
N GLU A 22 20.94 8.69 -2.88
CA GLU A 22 20.20 8.40 -1.66
C GLU A 22 18.71 8.18 -1.93
N GLY A 23 18.10 9.04 -2.74
CA GLY A 23 16.70 8.87 -3.17
C GLY A 23 16.49 7.57 -3.97
N GLN A 24 17.45 7.22 -4.83
CA GLN A 24 17.42 5.96 -5.58
C GLN A 24 17.58 4.75 -4.64
N ILE A 25 18.46 4.81 -3.63
CA ILE A 25 18.59 3.74 -2.63
C ILE A 25 17.26 3.55 -1.88
N VAL A 26 16.64 4.64 -1.43
CA VAL A 26 15.33 4.55 -0.75
C VAL A 26 14.30 3.90 -1.65
N ARG A 27 14.22 4.29 -2.93
CA ARG A 27 13.31 3.70 -3.90
C ARG A 27 13.51 2.21 -4.10
N PHE A 28 14.76 1.74 -4.25
CA PHE A 28 15.04 0.31 -4.39
C PHE A 28 14.75 -0.45 -3.11
N SER A 29 15.09 0.10 -1.95
CA SER A 29 14.81 -0.49 -0.65
C SER A 29 13.31 -0.68 -0.44
N ASP A 30 12.52 0.33 -0.76
CA ASP A 30 11.06 0.30 -0.70
C ASP A 30 10.50 -0.82 -1.60
N ARG A 31 10.91 -0.87 -2.87
CA ARG A 31 10.46 -1.90 -3.81
C ARG A 31 10.83 -3.31 -3.39
N ILE A 32 12.05 -3.51 -2.87
CA ILE A 32 12.52 -4.80 -2.36
C ILE A 32 11.73 -5.21 -1.13
N ALA A 33 11.48 -4.29 -0.20
CA ALA A 33 10.72 -4.55 1.02
C ALA A 33 9.27 -4.92 0.68
N TYR A 34 8.57 -4.08 -0.07
CA TYR A 34 7.16 -4.29 -0.41
C TYR A 34 6.92 -5.63 -1.09
N ILE A 35 7.62 -5.93 -2.20
CA ILE A 35 7.36 -7.18 -2.92
C ILE A 35 7.59 -8.41 -2.06
N ASN A 36 8.59 -8.38 -1.18
CA ASN A 36 8.90 -9.53 -0.34
C ASN A 36 7.89 -9.69 0.81
N HIS A 37 7.46 -8.61 1.43
CA HIS A 37 6.41 -8.64 2.46
C HIS A 37 5.08 -9.06 1.87
N ASP A 38 4.70 -8.53 0.72
CA ASP A 38 3.45 -8.84 0.05
C ASP A 38 3.37 -10.32 -0.38
N ILE A 39 4.49 -10.91 -0.83
CA ILE A 39 4.55 -12.35 -1.12
C ILE A 39 4.28 -13.16 0.15
N ASP A 40 4.93 -12.83 1.25
CA ASP A 40 4.76 -13.57 2.52
C ASP A 40 3.34 -13.42 3.06
N ASP A 41 2.75 -12.24 2.95
CA ASP A 41 1.36 -11.99 3.37
C ASP A 41 0.36 -12.72 2.48
N ALA A 42 0.59 -12.76 1.17
CA ALA A 42 -0.24 -13.51 0.22
C ALA A 42 -0.18 -15.03 0.47
N ILE A 43 0.99 -15.55 0.82
CA ILE A 43 1.17 -16.96 1.19
C ILE A 43 0.49 -17.23 2.54
N ARG A 44 0.72 -16.40 3.53
CA ARG A 44 0.14 -16.53 4.89
C ARG A 44 -1.38 -16.47 4.88
N SER A 45 -1.95 -15.61 4.04
CA SER A 45 -3.41 -15.48 3.86
C SER A 45 -4.01 -16.55 2.97
N GLY A 46 -3.19 -17.42 2.34
CA GLY A 46 -3.65 -18.49 1.47
C GLY A 46 -4.16 -18.02 0.09
N VAL A 47 -3.86 -16.79 -0.29
CA VAL A 47 -4.19 -16.26 -1.63
C VAL A 47 -3.39 -16.98 -2.70
N ILE A 48 -2.08 -17.18 -2.43
CA ILE A 48 -1.17 -18.00 -3.23
C ILE A 48 -0.41 -18.98 -2.34
N SER A 49 0.29 -19.94 -2.95
CA SER A 49 1.24 -20.83 -2.30
C SER A 49 2.65 -20.58 -2.84
N GLU A 50 3.68 -21.05 -2.14
CA GLU A 50 5.08 -20.97 -2.62
C GLU A 50 5.27 -21.61 -4.02
N LYS A 51 4.45 -22.61 -4.35
CA LYS A 51 4.51 -23.33 -5.64
C LYS A 51 3.95 -22.51 -6.80
N ASP A 52 3.16 -21.49 -6.51
CA ASP A 52 2.56 -20.62 -7.53
C ASP A 52 3.55 -19.55 -7.99
N LEU A 53 4.62 -19.30 -7.19
CA LEU A 53 5.64 -18.31 -7.57
C LEU A 53 6.39 -18.77 -8.83
N PRO A 54 6.67 -17.84 -9.77
CA PRO A 54 7.35 -18.17 -11.01
C PRO A 54 8.76 -18.73 -10.75
N GLU A 55 8.97 -20.01 -11.06
CA GLU A 55 10.23 -20.73 -10.76
C GLU A 55 11.45 -20.05 -11.40
N LYS A 56 11.32 -19.49 -12.61
CA LYS A 56 12.40 -18.72 -13.27
C LYS A 56 12.91 -17.59 -12.40
N ASN A 57 11.99 -16.80 -11.82
CA ASN A 57 12.31 -15.63 -11.01
C ASN A 57 12.86 -16.02 -9.64
N ILE A 58 12.29 -17.07 -9.05
CA ILE A 58 12.72 -17.60 -7.74
C ILE A 58 14.12 -18.19 -7.80
N ARG A 59 14.53 -18.76 -8.93
CA ARG A 59 15.94 -19.23 -9.11
C ARG A 59 16.94 -18.08 -9.11
N VAL A 60 16.59 -16.94 -9.66
CA VAL A 60 17.45 -15.75 -9.69
C VAL A 60 17.43 -15.03 -8.34
N LEU A 61 16.23 -14.73 -7.84
CA LEU A 61 16.06 -13.88 -6.66
C LEU A 61 16.25 -14.62 -5.34
N GLY A 62 15.92 -15.90 -5.29
CA GLY A 62 15.96 -16.71 -4.06
C GLY A 62 14.60 -17.26 -3.66
N ARG A 63 14.58 -18.43 -3.05
CA ARG A 63 13.35 -19.16 -2.72
C ARG A 63 12.67 -18.64 -1.46
N THR A 64 13.44 -18.31 -0.43
CA THR A 64 12.90 -17.80 0.83
C THR A 64 12.91 -16.27 0.87
N HIS A 65 12.08 -15.68 1.74
CA HIS A 65 12.05 -14.24 2.02
C HIS A 65 13.48 -13.69 2.24
N SER A 66 14.21 -14.26 3.19
CA SER A 66 15.55 -13.79 3.53
C SER A 66 16.52 -13.91 2.36
N ASN A 67 16.46 -15.02 1.60
CA ASN A 67 17.32 -15.20 0.45
C ASN A 67 17.01 -14.18 -0.66
N ARG A 68 15.74 -13.90 -0.91
CA ARG A 68 15.35 -12.89 -1.91
C ARG A 68 15.87 -11.51 -1.53
N ILE A 69 15.69 -11.08 -0.28
CA ILE A 69 16.17 -9.78 0.20
C ILE A 69 17.70 -9.72 0.10
N ASN A 70 18.41 -10.72 0.63
CA ASN A 70 19.87 -10.74 0.62
C ASN A 70 20.44 -10.70 -0.80
N ASN A 71 19.94 -11.56 -1.70
CA ASN A 71 20.39 -11.60 -3.09
C ASN A 71 20.14 -10.30 -3.84
N LEU A 72 18.97 -9.65 -3.60
CA LEU A 72 18.63 -8.37 -4.21
C LEU A 72 19.55 -7.26 -3.69
N ILE A 73 19.82 -7.21 -2.38
CA ILE A 73 20.70 -6.22 -1.79
C ILE A 73 22.14 -6.42 -2.29
N ASP A 74 22.64 -7.65 -2.26
CA ASP A 74 23.99 -7.98 -2.73
C ASP A 74 24.16 -7.62 -4.21
N ASN A 75 23.17 -7.97 -5.04
CA ASN A 75 23.18 -7.60 -6.45
C ASN A 75 23.13 -6.08 -6.65
N LEU A 76 22.28 -5.37 -5.90
CA LEU A 76 22.19 -3.92 -5.97
C LEU A 76 23.52 -3.25 -5.65
N VAL A 77 24.20 -3.69 -4.58
CA VAL A 77 25.51 -3.16 -4.18
C VAL A 77 26.55 -3.40 -5.28
N HIS A 78 26.66 -4.65 -5.75
CA HIS A 78 27.67 -5.01 -6.74
C HIS A 78 27.42 -4.37 -8.11
N ALA A 79 26.15 -4.29 -8.54
CA ALA A 79 25.81 -3.69 -9.83
C ALA A 79 25.89 -2.16 -9.84
N SER A 80 25.88 -1.54 -8.66
CA SER A 80 25.99 -0.08 -8.50
C SER A 80 27.42 0.36 -8.17
N ALA A 81 28.34 -0.58 -7.85
CA ALA A 81 29.71 -0.24 -7.55
C ALA A 81 30.34 0.49 -8.74
N ASP A 82 31.03 1.61 -8.46
CA ASP A 82 31.70 2.46 -9.45
C ASP A 82 30.75 3.03 -10.55
N GLN A 83 29.44 3.07 -10.29
CA GLN A 83 28.43 3.66 -11.15
C GLN A 83 27.95 5.00 -10.56
N ASP A 84 27.44 5.85 -11.43
CA ASP A 84 26.81 7.14 -11.08
C ASP A 84 25.30 7.03 -10.77
N ARG A 85 24.80 5.79 -10.65
CA ARG A 85 23.41 5.48 -10.36
C ARG A 85 23.27 4.16 -9.61
N ILE A 86 22.19 4.04 -8.84
CA ILE A 86 21.81 2.79 -8.18
C ILE A 86 21.04 1.93 -9.17
N GLN A 87 21.42 0.65 -9.32
CA GLN A 87 20.81 -0.26 -10.28
C GLN A 87 20.97 -1.72 -9.89
N LEU A 88 20.05 -2.55 -10.33
CA LEU A 88 20.21 -4.01 -10.37
C LEU A 88 20.88 -4.43 -11.67
N SER A 89 21.52 -5.58 -11.68
CA SER A 89 21.92 -6.22 -12.93
C SER A 89 20.68 -6.55 -13.79
N PRO A 90 20.81 -6.62 -15.13
CA PRO A 90 19.66 -6.84 -16.01
C PRO A 90 18.84 -8.07 -15.66
N SER A 91 19.48 -9.18 -15.29
CA SER A 91 18.79 -10.43 -14.90
C SER A 91 18.00 -10.30 -13.61
N PHE A 92 18.50 -9.55 -12.63
CA PHE A 92 17.80 -9.30 -11.37
C PHE A 92 16.66 -8.30 -11.56
N GLN A 93 16.88 -7.27 -12.38
CA GLN A 93 15.82 -6.29 -12.69
C GLN A 93 14.65 -6.97 -13.41
N GLU A 94 14.93 -7.77 -14.46
CA GLU A 94 13.90 -8.54 -15.17
C GLU A 94 13.14 -9.47 -14.23
N ALA A 95 13.86 -10.23 -13.40
CA ALA A 95 13.24 -11.16 -12.46
C ALA A 95 12.37 -10.45 -11.42
N LEU A 96 12.79 -9.29 -10.93
CA LEU A 96 12.01 -8.50 -9.97
C LEU A 96 10.75 -7.90 -10.63
N ASP A 97 10.88 -7.39 -11.85
CA ASP A 97 9.75 -6.79 -12.57
C ASP A 97 8.70 -7.86 -12.96
N GLU A 98 9.13 -9.03 -13.43
CA GLU A 98 8.24 -10.16 -13.71
C GLU A 98 7.54 -10.67 -12.43
N LEU A 99 8.27 -10.76 -11.30
CA LEU A 99 7.69 -11.18 -10.02
C LEU A 99 6.66 -10.16 -9.53
N ARG A 100 6.93 -8.88 -9.71
CA ARG A 100 5.97 -7.81 -9.42
C ARG A 100 4.71 -7.92 -10.29
N GLU A 101 4.88 -8.17 -11.59
CA GLU A 101 3.75 -8.38 -12.50
C GLU A 101 2.91 -9.60 -12.12
N PHE A 102 3.58 -10.68 -11.70
CA PHE A 102 2.89 -11.85 -11.16
C PHE A 102 2.04 -11.50 -9.94
N MET A 103 2.58 -10.71 -8.99
CA MET A 103 1.83 -10.26 -7.81
C MET A 103 0.63 -9.39 -8.19
N PHE A 104 0.78 -8.48 -9.16
CA PHE A 104 -0.34 -7.68 -9.64
C PHE A 104 -1.48 -8.56 -10.18
N ARG A 105 -1.17 -9.51 -11.05
CA ARG A 105 -2.18 -10.36 -11.70
C ARG A 105 -2.82 -11.38 -10.76
N ASN A 106 -2.04 -11.98 -9.88
CA ASN A 106 -2.48 -13.15 -9.10
C ASN A 106 -2.86 -12.83 -7.65
N VAL A 107 -2.44 -11.68 -7.14
CA VAL A 107 -2.74 -11.24 -5.78
C VAL A 107 -3.61 -9.99 -5.81
N TYR A 108 -3.04 -8.83 -6.19
CA TYR A 108 -3.74 -7.56 -6.05
C TYR A 108 -5.03 -7.44 -6.89
N ASP A 109 -5.02 -7.95 -8.13
CA ASP A 109 -6.18 -7.92 -9.02
C ASP A 109 -6.98 -9.23 -9.02
N SER A 110 -6.60 -10.17 -8.15
CA SER A 110 -7.30 -11.44 -8.09
C SER A 110 -8.71 -11.30 -7.50
N ALA A 111 -9.66 -12.05 -8.06
CA ALA A 111 -11.01 -12.14 -7.51
C ALA A 111 -11.06 -12.76 -6.08
N ARG A 112 -9.96 -13.36 -5.61
CA ARG A 112 -9.83 -13.86 -4.25
C ARG A 112 -9.64 -12.74 -3.23
N VAL A 113 -8.97 -11.66 -3.64
CA VAL A 113 -8.69 -10.47 -2.80
C VAL A 113 -9.76 -9.40 -3.03
N LYS A 114 -10.05 -9.08 -4.29
CA LYS A 114 -11.08 -8.11 -4.67
C LYS A 114 -12.40 -8.81 -4.99
N ARG A 115 -13.08 -9.33 -3.97
CA ARG A 115 -14.44 -9.85 -4.15
C ARG A 115 -15.36 -8.67 -4.47
N ALA A 116 -16.05 -8.73 -5.61
CA ALA A 116 -16.97 -7.66 -6.01
C ALA A 116 -18.01 -7.32 -4.92
N GLU A 117 -18.47 -8.32 -4.19
CA GLU A 117 -19.39 -8.15 -3.07
C GLU A 117 -18.78 -7.36 -1.91
N ASP A 118 -17.51 -7.61 -1.57
CA ASP A 118 -16.83 -6.89 -0.49
C ASP A 118 -16.46 -5.46 -0.94
N MET A 119 -16.08 -5.27 -2.20
CA MET A 119 -15.85 -3.93 -2.76
C MET A 119 -17.11 -3.08 -2.75
N ASN A 120 -18.29 -3.65 -3.04
CA ASN A 120 -19.56 -2.94 -2.93
C ASN A 120 -19.86 -2.50 -1.48
N LYS A 121 -19.51 -3.34 -0.49
CA LYS A 121 -19.65 -2.98 0.94
C LYS A 121 -18.71 -1.86 1.32
N VAL A 122 -17.45 -1.90 0.85
CA VAL A 122 -16.47 -0.82 1.08
C VAL A 122 -16.97 0.49 0.48
N GLU A 123 -17.42 0.47 -0.77
CA GLU A 123 -17.99 1.66 -1.42
C GLU A 123 -19.17 2.22 -0.64
N MET A 124 -20.08 1.37 -0.17
CA MET A 124 -21.22 1.77 0.64
C MET A 124 -20.79 2.45 1.95
N VAL A 125 -19.81 1.86 2.67
CA VAL A 125 -19.28 2.43 3.91
C VAL A 125 -18.67 3.81 3.66
N ILE A 126 -17.79 3.92 2.67
CA ILE A 126 -17.13 5.19 2.33
C ILE A 126 -18.18 6.25 1.93
N ARG A 127 -19.11 5.91 1.07
CA ARG A 127 -20.16 6.83 0.59
C ARG A 127 -21.03 7.33 1.74
N GLN A 128 -21.49 6.44 2.62
CA GLN A 128 -22.35 6.83 3.74
C GLN A 128 -21.60 7.68 4.78
N LEU A 129 -20.34 7.37 5.07
CA LEU A 129 -19.49 8.22 5.92
C LEU A 129 -19.29 9.60 5.30
N TYR A 130 -19.02 9.66 3.99
CA TYR A 130 -18.84 10.91 3.26
C TYR A 130 -20.11 11.79 3.31
N ASP A 131 -21.25 11.22 2.98
CA ASP A 131 -22.54 11.93 3.00
C ASP A 131 -22.90 12.42 4.42
N TYR A 132 -22.61 11.58 5.42
CA TYR A 132 -22.84 11.93 6.83
C TYR A 132 -22.00 13.13 7.25
N PHE A 133 -20.68 13.14 7.00
CA PHE A 133 -19.81 14.24 7.40
C PHE A 133 -20.01 15.49 6.54
N CYS A 134 -20.37 15.35 5.28
CA CYS A 134 -20.82 16.49 4.48
C CYS A 134 -22.06 17.16 5.06
N SER A 135 -22.98 16.38 5.62
CA SER A 135 -24.21 16.89 6.24
C SER A 135 -24.00 17.35 7.70
N ASN A 136 -22.98 16.83 8.38
CA ASN A 136 -22.69 17.09 9.79
C ASN A 136 -21.22 17.46 10.01
N PRO A 137 -20.72 18.58 9.46
CA PRO A 137 -19.30 18.94 9.53
C PRO A 137 -18.80 19.13 10.97
N ASP A 138 -19.67 19.53 11.90
CA ASP A 138 -19.33 19.72 13.31
C ASP A 138 -18.98 18.41 14.05
N ARG A 139 -19.24 17.26 13.42
CA ARG A 139 -18.89 15.94 13.94
C ARG A 139 -17.49 15.49 13.58
N MET A 140 -16.79 16.23 12.72
CA MET A 140 -15.38 15.99 12.42
C MET A 140 -14.47 16.55 13.54
N PRO A 141 -13.25 15.99 13.71
CA PRO A 141 -12.23 16.59 14.56
C PRO A 141 -11.89 18.04 14.16
N ASP A 142 -11.41 18.82 15.11
CA ASP A 142 -11.14 20.27 14.96
C ASP A 142 -10.28 20.58 13.73
N LEU A 143 -9.21 19.81 13.52
CA LEU A 143 -8.32 19.97 12.36
C LEU A 143 -9.09 19.96 11.03
N TYR A 144 -10.00 19.03 10.84
CA TYR A 144 -10.76 18.92 9.58
C TYR A 144 -11.88 19.96 9.47
N ARG A 145 -12.33 20.50 10.60
CA ARG A 145 -13.25 21.64 10.60
C ARG A 145 -12.53 22.94 10.17
N GLU A 146 -11.27 23.10 10.55
CA GLU A 146 -10.43 24.21 10.08
C GLU A 146 -10.19 24.11 8.57
N ILE A 147 -9.77 22.92 8.09
CA ILE A 147 -9.62 22.66 6.64
C ILE A 147 -10.91 22.93 5.88
N ALA A 148 -12.07 22.58 6.44
CA ALA A 148 -13.38 22.85 5.81
C ALA A 148 -13.65 24.35 5.64
N GLY A 149 -13.09 25.19 6.50
CA GLY A 149 -13.17 26.65 6.37
C GLY A 149 -12.25 27.22 5.29
N GLU A 150 -11.11 26.59 5.05
CA GLU A 150 -10.07 27.03 4.09
C GLU A 150 -10.29 26.46 2.68
N ASP A 151 -10.37 25.12 2.59
CA ASP A 151 -10.39 24.37 1.31
C ASP A 151 -11.77 23.85 0.92
N GLY A 152 -12.76 24.06 1.80
CA GLY A 152 -14.13 23.63 1.57
C GLY A 152 -14.46 22.27 2.18
N ARG A 153 -15.76 22.09 2.47
CA ARG A 153 -16.29 20.94 3.20
C ARG A 153 -15.99 19.60 2.53
N SER A 154 -16.14 19.52 1.23
CA SER A 154 -15.94 18.28 0.46
C SER A 154 -14.51 17.78 0.57
N GLU A 155 -13.55 18.68 0.50
CA GLU A 155 -12.12 18.38 0.61
C GLU A 155 -11.76 17.91 2.03
N ALA A 156 -12.22 18.64 3.05
CA ALA A 156 -12.00 18.26 4.45
C ALA A 156 -12.58 16.88 4.80
N VAL A 157 -13.77 16.56 4.29
CA VAL A 157 -14.39 15.24 4.50
C VAL A 157 -13.60 14.14 3.81
N LYS A 158 -13.14 14.38 2.58
CA LYS A 158 -12.27 13.45 1.85
C LYS A 158 -10.99 13.18 2.64
N ASP A 159 -10.33 14.23 3.12
CA ASP A 159 -9.09 14.11 3.88
C ASP A 159 -9.30 13.38 5.21
N TYR A 160 -10.41 13.65 5.90
CA TYR A 160 -10.75 12.95 7.13
C TYR A 160 -10.94 11.45 6.91
N ILE A 161 -11.71 11.06 5.89
CA ILE A 161 -11.98 9.65 5.60
C ILE A 161 -10.71 8.95 5.09
N SER A 162 -9.93 9.59 4.22
CA SER A 162 -8.70 9.00 3.69
C SER A 162 -7.61 8.80 4.76
N GLY A 163 -7.65 9.58 5.83
CA GLY A 163 -6.77 9.41 6.99
C GLY A 163 -7.19 8.32 7.98
N MET A 164 -8.35 7.67 7.78
CA MET A 164 -8.80 6.60 8.65
C MET A 164 -8.08 5.28 8.35
N THR A 165 -7.82 4.48 9.40
CA THR A 165 -7.54 3.06 9.21
C THR A 165 -8.84 2.32 8.88
N ASP A 166 -8.74 1.18 8.17
CA ASP A 166 -9.91 0.35 7.83
C ASP A 166 -10.73 -0.02 9.08
N ARG A 167 -10.03 -0.40 10.15
CA ARG A 167 -10.68 -0.74 11.42
C ARG A 167 -11.45 0.43 12.02
N TYR A 168 -10.88 1.62 11.98
CA TYR A 168 -11.54 2.82 12.50
C TYR A 168 -12.76 3.19 11.65
N ALA A 169 -12.63 3.16 10.33
CA ALA A 169 -13.75 3.45 9.42
C ALA A 169 -14.92 2.49 9.63
N ILE A 170 -14.65 1.18 9.75
CA ILE A 170 -15.69 0.16 10.00
C ILE A 170 -16.34 0.36 11.39
N SER A 171 -15.55 0.64 12.44
CA SER A 171 -16.07 0.91 13.78
C SER A 171 -16.96 2.15 13.80
N LEU A 172 -16.49 3.24 13.19
CA LEU A 172 -17.24 4.49 13.10
C LEU A 172 -18.54 4.33 12.31
N TYR A 173 -18.47 3.62 11.19
CA TYR A 173 -19.64 3.27 10.41
C TYR A 173 -20.67 2.49 11.25
N SER A 174 -20.21 1.49 11.99
CA SER A 174 -21.08 0.70 12.86
C SER A 174 -21.72 1.53 13.97
N ASP A 175 -20.97 2.46 14.56
CA ASP A 175 -21.48 3.34 15.60
C ASP A 175 -22.53 4.35 15.07
N LEU A 176 -22.40 4.79 13.83
CA LEU A 176 -23.29 5.78 13.22
C LEU A 176 -24.54 5.16 12.58
N PHE A 177 -24.41 3.99 11.95
CA PHE A 177 -25.46 3.45 11.07
C PHE A 177 -26.05 2.12 11.50
N VAL A 178 -25.39 1.40 12.44
CA VAL A 178 -25.88 0.11 12.93
C VAL A 178 -26.51 0.30 14.30
N PRO A 179 -27.81 -0.05 14.48
CA PRO A 179 -28.44 0.00 15.78
C PRO A 179 -27.71 -0.89 16.79
N LYS A 180 -27.47 -0.37 18.01
CA LYS A 180 -26.90 -1.19 19.09
C LYS A 180 -27.97 -2.18 19.59
N ALA A 181 -27.56 -3.43 19.75
CA ALA A 181 -28.43 -4.44 20.33
C ALA A 181 -28.81 -4.03 21.78
N TRP A 182 -30.06 -4.24 22.15
CA TRP A 182 -30.48 -4.05 23.52
C TRP A 182 -29.77 -5.05 24.44
N THR A 183 -28.91 -4.56 25.32
CA THR A 183 -28.11 -5.38 26.24
C THR A 183 -28.77 -5.60 27.61
N ASP A 184 -29.98 -5.08 27.82
CA ASP A 184 -30.70 -5.19 29.11
C ASP A 184 -31.66 -6.40 29.17
N TYR A 185 -31.15 -7.60 28.92
CA TYR A 185 -31.71 -8.78 29.52
C TYR A 185 -30.90 -9.13 30.78
N LYS A 186 -31.15 -8.43 31.87
CA LYS A 186 -30.92 -8.99 33.20
C LYS A 186 -32.06 -9.99 33.43
N GLY A 187 -31.82 -11.27 33.15
CA GLY A 187 -32.53 -12.41 33.71
C GLY A 187 -31.91 -12.81 35.00
#